data_11306c31f15811aaeb499a0f4d24c482
#
_entry.id   11306c31f15811aaeb499a0f4d24c482
#
_cell.length_a   1.000
_cell.length_b   1.000
_cell.length_c   1.000
_cell.angle_alpha   90.00
_cell.angle_beta   90.00
_cell.angle_gamma   90.00
#
_symmetry.space_group_name_H-M   'P 1'
#
loop_
_entity.id
_entity.type
_entity.pdbx_description
1 polymer ?
#
loop_
_entity_poly.entity_id
_entity_poly.type
_entity_poly.pdbx_seq_one_letter_code
_entity_poly.pdbx_strand_id
1 'polypeptide(L)'
;MEKEETLLRKRLIELSNNAYQRGIIMYSDFLNLNELNILHTTPKDSFPVPYRTFGGYDPSERQMAAFLPDAFYMYMDEESIRSTYPIRILKISPLQPKFAEELSHRDYLGALLNLGITRAKTGDILIHDKEAYVFVHQELTEFLVKELTRVRHTTVRAVEVENADFKWEPKYEEIKGTVASVRLDSLLSLAFSS
;
A
#
# COMPACT_ATOMS: atom_id res chain seq x y z
N MET A 1 4.33 -15.51 15.52
CA MET A 1 3.64 -15.82 14.23
C MET A 1 2.21 -16.24 14.49
N GLU A 2 1.89 -17.43 14.96
CA GLU A 2 0.49 -17.88 15.15
C GLU A 2 -0.41 -16.93 15.99
N LYS A 3 0.15 -16.32 17.04
CA LYS A 3 -0.59 -15.40 17.92
C LYS A 3 -0.91 -14.08 17.21
N GLU A 4 -0.01 -13.55 16.41
CA GLU A 4 -0.18 -12.31 15.63
C GLU A 4 -1.19 -12.52 14.50
N GLU A 5 -1.12 -13.65 13.79
CA GLU A 5 -2.07 -14.03 12.75
C GLU A 5 -3.49 -14.18 13.32
N THR A 6 -3.61 -14.83 14.49
CA THR A 6 -4.89 -14.97 15.17
C THR A 6 -5.47 -13.62 15.60
N LEU A 7 -4.62 -12.71 16.06
CA LEU A 7 -5.03 -11.35 16.45
C LEU A 7 -5.50 -10.54 15.25
N LEU A 8 -4.75 -10.59 14.15
CA LEU A 8 -5.12 -9.92 12.90
C LEU A 8 -6.46 -10.45 12.38
N ARG A 9 -6.62 -11.78 12.32
CA ARG A 9 -7.89 -12.41 11.89
C ARG A 9 -9.07 -11.94 12.72
N LYS A 10 -8.93 -11.90 14.04
CA LYS A 10 -9.98 -11.38 14.93
C LYS A 10 -10.31 -9.93 14.64
N ARG A 11 -9.30 -9.08 14.44
CA ARG A 11 -9.49 -7.66 14.11
C ARG A 11 -10.22 -7.47 12.78
N LEU A 12 -9.89 -8.26 11.75
CA LEU A 12 -10.56 -8.21 10.45
C LEU A 12 -12.02 -8.63 10.54
N ILE A 13 -12.31 -9.69 11.30
CA ILE A 13 -13.69 -10.15 11.57
C ILE A 13 -14.47 -9.07 12.34
N GLU A 14 -13.86 -8.43 13.33
CA GLU A 14 -14.48 -7.34 14.09
C GLU A 14 -14.81 -6.14 13.19
N LEU A 15 -13.92 -5.76 12.28
CA LEU A 15 -14.18 -4.70 11.29
C LEU A 15 -15.38 -5.04 10.40
N SER A 16 -15.48 -6.29 9.94
CA SER A 16 -16.63 -6.77 9.16
C SER A 16 -17.94 -6.74 9.95
N ASN A 17 -17.90 -7.17 11.21
CA ASN A 17 -19.06 -7.08 12.11
C ASN A 17 -19.51 -5.62 12.34
N ASN A 18 -18.53 -4.72 12.56
CA ASN A 18 -18.82 -3.30 12.74
C ASN A 18 -19.42 -2.68 11.47
N ALA A 19 -18.92 -3.06 10.29
CA ALA A 19 -19.48 -2.63 9.01
C ALA A 19 -20.94 -3.06 8.87
N TYR A 20 -21.24 -4.34 9.17
CA TYR A 20 -22.58 -4.88 9.15
C TYR A 20 -23.54 -4.16 10.12
N GLN A 21 -23.12 -4.00 11.37
CA GLN A 21 -23.96 -3.40 12.42
C GLN A 21 -24.25 -1.91 12.21
N ARG A 22 -23.24 -1.17 11.69
CA ARG A 22 -23.34 0.29 11.49
C ARG A 22 -23.88 0.68 10.11
N GLY A 23 -23.91 -0.25 9.15
CA GLY A 23 -24.30 0.03 7.78
C GLY A 23 -23.35 1.00 7.05
N ILE A 24 -22.07 1.05 7.44
CA ILE A 24 -21.04 1.90 6.84
C ILE A 24 -19.83 1.06 6.40
N ILE A 25 -19.10 1.55 5.42
CA ILE A 25 -17.85 0.90 5.00
C ILE A 25 -16.81 1.05 6.12
N MET A 26 -16.17 -0.06 6.48
CA MET A 26 -15.07 -0.07 7.44
C MET A 26 -13.79 -0.51 6.74
N TYR A 27 -12.69 0.18 7.05
CA TYR A 27 -11.39 -0.09 6.41
C TYR A 27 -10.40 -0.67 7.42
N SER A 28 -9.57 -1.60 6.94
CA SER A 28 -8.36 -1.99 7.67
C SER A 28 -7.26 -0.92 7.51
N ASP A 29 -6.19 -1.05 8.28
CA ASP A 29 -4.92 -0.43 7.92
C ASP A 29 -4.35 -1.09 6.64
N PHE A 30 -3.23 -0.55 6.10
CA PHE A 30 -2.51 -1.20 5.00
C PHE A 30 -1.95 -2.56 5.43
N LEU A 31 -2.37 -3.59 4.75
CA LEU A 31 -1.93 -4.96 4.93
C LEU A 31 -0.77 -5.28 3.98
N ASN A 32 0.25 -5.97 4.46
CA ASN A 32 1.30 -6.53 3.63
C ASN A 32 0.84 -7.85 2.97
N LEU A 33 1.65 -8.44 2.09
CA LEU A 33 1.31 -9.66 1.36
C LEU A 33 0.95 -10.84 2.29
N ASN A 34 1.65 -11.00 3.41
CA ASN A 34 1.33 -12.06 4.37
C ASN A 34 -0.01 -11.80 5.09
N GLU A 35 -0.26 -10.55 5.48
CA GLU A 35 -1.52 -10.12 6.11
C GLU A 35 -2.71 -10.23 5.14
N LEU A 36 -2.51 -9.91 3.86
CA LEU A 36 -3.49 -10.16 2.79
C LEU A 36 -3.76 -11.65 2.61
N ASN A 37 -2.73 -12.49 2.67
CA ASN A 37 -2.93 -13.94 2.63
C ASN A 37 -3.76 -14.44 3.82
N ILE A 38 -3.55 -13.90 5.04
CA ILE A 38 -4.37 -14.23 6.20
C ILE A 38 -5.84 -13.82 5.98
N LEU A 39 -6.09 -12.63 5.41
CA LEU A 39 -7.42 -12.17 5.05
C LEU A 39 -8.08 -13.14 4.05
N HIS A 40 -7.38 -13.48 2.95
CA HIS A 40 -7.92 -14.30 1.86
C HIS A 40 -8.11 -15.78 2.26
N THR A 41 -7.32 -16.28 3.19
CA THR A 41 -7.43 -17.66 3.72
C THR A 41 -8.40 -17.79 4.90
N THR A 42 -8.88 -16.68 5.46
CA THR A 42 -9.94 -16.69 6.44
C THR A 42 -11.25 -17.12 5.78
N PRO A 43 -12.00 -18.08 6.37
CA PRO A 43 -13.26 -18.54 5.78
C PRO A 43 -14.22 -17.37 5.52
N LYS A 44 -14.80 -17.32 4.32
CA LYS A 44 -15.70 -16.23 3.92
C LYS A 44 -16.90 -16.08 4.85
N ASP A 45 -17.41 -17.18 5.38
CA ASP A 45 -18.55 -17.20 6.32
C ASP A 45 -18.22 -16.55 7.67
N SER A 46 -16.92 -16.29 7.94
CA SER A 46 -16.50 -15.54 9.12
C SER A 46 -16.76 -14.03 8.99
N PHE A 47 -17.02 -13.56 7.79
CA PHE A 47 -17.28 -12.15 7.49
C PHE A 47 -18.76 -11.93 7.18
N PRO A 48 -19.53 -11.21 8.03
CA PRO A 48 -20.95 -10.92 7.77
C PRO A 48 -21.19 -10.03 6.54
N VAL A 49 -20.17 -9.30 6.08
CA VAL A 49 -20.23 -8.52 4.83
C VAL A 49 -19.04 -8.85 3.93
N PRO A 50 -19.19 -8.74 2.60
CA PRO A 50 -18.09 -8.93 1.67
C PRO A 50 -17.02 -7.85 1.84
N TYR A 51 -15.82 -8.11 1.30
CA TYR A 51 -14.74 -7.15 1.27
C TYR A 51 -14.12 -6.99 -0.12
N ARG A 52 -13.46 -5.86 -0.34
CA ARG A 52 -12.57 -5.58 -1.47
C ARG A 52 -11.23 -5.10 -0.93
N THR A 53 -10.16 -5.27 -1.71
CA THR A 53 -8.85 -4.76 -1.35
C THR A 53 -8.34 -3.82 -2.42
N PHE A 54 -7.67 -2.75 -2.00
CA PHE A 54 -7.07 -1.75 -2.89
C PHE A 54 -5.95 -1.01 -2.16
N GLY A 55 -4.90 -0.62 -2.86
CA GLY A 55 -3.75 0.08 -2.28
C GLY A 55 -3.47 1.45 -2.91
N GLY A 56 -4.42 1.95 -3.74
CA GLY A 56 -4.30 3.26 -4.40
C GLY A 56 -3.96 3.16 -5.89
N TYR A 57 -3.45 2.03 -6.37
CA TYR A 57 -3.15 1.76 -7.78
C TYR A 57 -3.09 0.25 -8.05
N ASP A 58 -3.07 -0.14 -9.31
CA ASP A 58 -2.87 -1.53 -9.73
C ASP A 58 -1.48 -1.69 -10.38
N PRO A 59 -0.66 -2.68 -10.03
CA PRO A 59 -0.79 -3.66 -8.95
C PRO A 59 -0.06 -3.20 -7.65
N SER A 60 -0.80 -2.83 -6.62
CA SER A 60 -0.22 -2.48 -5.33
C SER A 60 0.06 -3.72 -4.48
N GLU A 61 1.23 -3.74 -3.80
CA GLU A 61 1.59 -4.83 -2.88
C GLU A 61 0.92 -4.66 -1.50
N ARG A 62 0.84 -3.41 -1.03
CA ARG A 62 0.20 -3.10 0.24
C ARG A 62 -1.19 -2.55 -0.01
N GLN A 63 -2.19 -3.21 0.55
CA GLN A 63 -3.59 -2.87 0.30
C GLN A 63 -4.37 -2.73 1.62
N MET A 64 -5.39 -1.90 1.61
CA MET A 64 -6.40 -1.86 2.66
C MET A 64 -7.57 -2.75 2.26
N ALA A 65 -8.20 -3.40 3.24
CA ALA A 65 -9.46 -4.08 3.04
C ALA A 65 -10.63 -3.15 3.40
N ALA A 66 -11.58 -2.99 2.49
CA ALA A 66 -12.86 -2.34 2.72
C ALA A 66 -13.94 -3.40 2.92
N PHE A 67 -14.60 -3.39 4.07
CA PHE A 67 -15.73 -4.25 4.37
C PHE A 67 -17.02 -3.51 4.00
N LEU A 68 -17.80 -4.09 3.08
CA LEU A 68 -18.87 -3.41 2.34
C LEU A 68 -20.24 -3.94 2.78
N PRO A 69 -21.05 -3.18 3.51
CA PRO A 69 -22.47 -3.53 3.72
C PRO A 69 -23.20 -3.68 2.39
N ASP A 70 -24.27 -4.49 2.37
CA ASP A 70 -25.02 -4.86 1.16
C ASP A 70 -25.42 -3.66 0.29
N ALA A 71 -25.84 -2.56 0.91
CA ALA A 71 -26.21 -1.33 0.20
C ALA A 71 -25.07 -0.77 -0.67
N PHE A 72 -23.82 -0.87 -0.21
CA PHE A 72 -22.65 -0.42 -0.99
C PHE A 72 -22.22 -1.48 -2.00
N TYR A 73 -22.17 -2.73 -1.59
CA TYR A 73 -21.74 -3.83 -2.43
C TYR A 73 -22.61 -4.05 -3.67
N MET A 74 -23.94 -3.85 -3.52
CA MET A 74 -24.92 -4.07 -4.60
C MET A 74 -25.07 -2.89 -5.56
N TYR A 75 -24.81 -1.65 -5.10
CA TYR A 75 -25.15 -0.44 -5.84
C TYR A 75 -23.93 0.38 -6.29
N MET A 76 -22.74 0.08 -5.80
CA MET A 76 -21.51 0.76 -6.22
C MET A 76 -20.72 -0.10 -7.20
N ASP A 77 -20.24 0.51 -8.27
CA ASP A 77 -19.27 -0.11 -9.16
C ASP A 77 -17.86 -0.11 -8.53
N GLU A 78 -16.93 -0.82 -9.16
CA GLU A 78 -15.57 -0.99 -8.65
C GLU A 78 -14.83 0.36 -8.51
N GLU A 79 -15.00 1.27 -9.45
CA GLU A 79 -14.35 2.58 -9.43
C GLU A 79 -14.90 3.45 -8.29
N SER A 80 -16.21 3.46 -8.12
CA SER A 80 -16.85 4.13 -6.99
C SER A 80 -16.38 3.57 -5.65
N ILE A 81 -16.26 2.24 -5.52
CA ILE A 81 -15.70 1.62 -4.30
C ILE A 81 -14.26 2.06 -4.08
N ARG A 82 -13.41 2.04 -5.11
CA ARG A 82 -12.00 2.48 -5.03
C ARG A 82 -11.87 3.92 -4.57
N SER A 83 -12.76 4.80 -5.01
CA SER A 83 -12.75 6.21 -4.61
C SER A 83 -13.08 6.44 -3.12
N THR A 84 -13.70 5.47 -2.44
CA THR A 84 -14.03 5.58 -1.01
C THR A 84 -12.85 5.31 -0.09
N TYR A 85 -11.78 4.68 -0.59
CA TYR A 85 -10.63 4.34 0.26
C TYR A 85 -9.96 5.59 0.82
N PRO A 86 -9.62 5.60 2.11
CA PRO A 86 -8.95 6.73 2.75
C PRO A 86 -7.44 6.75 2.40
N ILE A 87 -7.13 6.65 1.12
CA ILE A 87 -5.76 6.61 0.59
C ILE A 87 -5.48 7.91 -0.14
N ARG A 88 -4.32 8.51 0.13
CA ARG A 88 -3.79 9.67 -0.59
C ARG A 88 -2.40 9.39 -1.11
N ILE A 89 -2.04 10.06 -2.18
CA ILE A 89 -0.73 9.94 -2.82
C ILE A 89 0.06 11.20 -2.53
N LEU A 90 1.24 11.03 -1.97
CA LEU A 90 2.20 12.12 -1.77
C LEU A 90 3.35 11.96 -2.74
N LYS A 91 3.60 12.97 -3.55
CA LYS A 91 4.80 13.11 -4.34
C LYS A 91 5.87 13.79 -3.50
N ILE A 92 7.01 13.15 -3.35
CA ILE A 92 8.18 13.66 -2.62
C ILE A 92 9.27 13.96 -3.65
N SER A 93 9.64 15.23 -3.77
CA SER A 93 10.63 15.70 -4.74
C SER A 93 11.76 16.45 -4.02
N PRO A 94 13.02 16.31 -4.45
CA PRO A 94 14.13 17.09 -3.92
C PRO A 94 13.98 18.56 -4.32
N LEU A 95 14.27 19.48 -3.40
CA LEU A 95 14.26 20.92 -3.71
C LEU A 95 15.37 21.32 -4.68
N GLN A 96 16.49 20.60 -4.67
CA GLN A 96 17.64 20.82 -5.55
C GLN A 96 18.03 19.51 -6.24
N PRO A 97 17.41 19.13 -7.36
CA PRO A 97 17.65 17.84 -8.02
C PRO A 97 19.11 17.57 -8.41
N LYS A 98 19.87 18.63 -8.72
CA LYS A 98 21.30 18.52 -9.12
C LYS A 98 22.18 17.98 -8.00
N PHE A 99 21.85 18.25 -6.75
CA PHE A 99 22.61 17.86 -5.56
C PHE A 99 21.94 16.76 -4.74
N ALA A 100 20.81 16.25 -5.23
CA ALA A 100 20.09 15.19 -4.55
C ALA A 100 20.82 13.86 -4.71
N GLU A 101 20.95 13.15 -3.58
CA GLU A 101 21.40 11.76 -3.56
C GLU A 101 20.40 10.85 -4.30
N GLU A 102 20.87 9.71 -4.74
CA GLU A 102 19.99 8.61 -5.14
C GLU A 102 19.41 7.98 -3.87
N LEU A 103 18.13 8.20 -3.65
CA LEU A 103 17.43 7.71 -2.48
C LEU A 103 16.70 6.41 -2.80
N SER A 104 16.88 5.43 -1.93
CA SER A 104 16.23 4.12 -2.03
C SER A 104 14.87 4.10 -1.32
N HIS A 105 14.09 3.06 -1.58
CA HIS A 105 12.86 2.77 -0.83
C HIS A 105 13.07 2.81 0.70
N ARG A 106 14.21 2.26 1.18
CA ARG A 106 14.54 2.23 2.62
C ARG A 106 14.77 3.62 3.19
N ASP A 107 15.29 4.55 2.41
CA ASP A 107 15.57 5.91 2.86
C ASP A 107 14.26 6.69 3.07
N TYR A 108 13.33 6.58 2.13
CA TYR A 108 12.00 7.16 2.27
C TYR A 108 11.21 6.53 3.43
N LEU A 109 11.21 5.20 3.51
CA LEU A 109 10.58 4.50 4.63
C LEU A 109 11.18 4.92 5.97
N GLY A 110 12.50 4.99 6.06
CA GLY A 110 13.21 5.44 7.27
C GLY A 110 12.81 6.85 7.68
N ALA A 111 12.66 7.78 6.72
CA ALA A 111 12.22 9.14 7.01
C ALA A 111 10.79 9.17 7.58
N LEU A 112 9.87 8.39 7.03
CA LEU A 112 8.49 8.27 7.56
C LEU A 112 8.47 7.69 8.97
N LEU A 113 9.22 6.62 9.22
CA LEU A 113 9.31 5.99 10.55
C LEU A 113 9.92 6.93 11.58
N ASN A 114 10.91 7.75 11.22
CA ASN A 114 11.51 8.75 12.09
C ASN A 114 10.53 9.88 12.49
N LEU A 115 9.52 10.14 11.66
CA LEU A 115 8.43 11.04 12.00
C LEU A 115 7.35 10.39 12.89
N GLY A 116 7.56 9.14 13.32
CA GLY A 116 6.62 8.39 14.15
C GLY A 116 5.48 7.71 13.37
N ILE A 117 5.54 7.73 12.05
CA ILE A 117 4.53 7.06 11.21
C ILE A 117 4.72 5.54 11.30
N THR A 118 3.66 4.81 11.55
CA THR A 118 3.70 3.34 11.57
C THR A 118 3.57 2.77 10.16
N ARG A 119 4.19 1.61 9.91
CA ARG A 119 4.10 0.94 8.61
C ARG A 119 2.67 0.56 8.22
N ALA A 120 1.80 0.37 9.20
CA ALA A 120 0.37 0.08 8.99
C ALA A 120 -0.39 1.24 8.33
N LYS A 121 0.08 2.47 8.47
CA LYS A 121 -0.53 3.68 7.90
C LYS A 121 0.08 4.09 6.54
N THR A 122 1.03 3.31 6.03
CA THR A 122 1.70 3.54 4.75
C THR A 122 1.51 2.37 3.80
N GLY A 123 1.13 2.67 2.58
CA GLY A 123 1.08 1.74 1.45
C GLY A 123 2.46 1.57 0.80
N ASP A 124 2.46 1.48 -0.52
CA ASP A 124 3.67 1.34 -1.30
C ASP A 124 4.43 2.67 -1.42
N ILE A 125 5.72 2.56 -1.66
CA ILE A 125 6.63 3.66 -1.98
C ILE A 125 7.21 3.36 -3.35
N LEU A 126 6.83 4.14 -4.35
CA LEU A 126 7.29 3.98 -5.72
C LEU A 126 8.32 5.07 -6.04
N ILE A 127 9.48 4.66 -6.54
CA ILE A 127 10.56 5.59 -6.88
C ILE A 127 10.62 5.74 -8.39
N HIS A 128 10.63 6.98 -8.83
CA HIS A 128 10.83 7.33 -10.23
C HIS A 128 11.90 8.40 -10.32
N ASP A 129 13.05 8.05 -10.85
CA ASP A 129 14.26 8.88 -10.88
C ASP A 129 14.65 9.35 -9.47
N LYS A 130 14.60 10.66 -9.22
CA LYS A 130 14.90 11.28 -7.91
C LYS A 130 13.67 11.64 -7.08
N GLU A 131 12.50 11.22 -7.52
CA GLU A 131 11.23 11.48 -6.86
C GLU A 131 10.64 10.18 -6.30
N ALA A 132 9.76 10.28 -5.32
CA ALA A 132 9.00 9.15 -4.81
C ALA A 132 7.53 9.48 -4.71
N TYR A 133 6.68 8.48 -4.97
CA TYR A 133 5.26 8.51 -4.68
C TYR A 133 4.99 7.60 -3.50
N VAL A 134 4.38 8.14 -2.46
CA VAL A 134 4.09 7.41 -1.22
C VAL A 134 2.60 7.37 -1.01
N PHE A 135 2.05 6.19 -0.88
CA PHE A 135 0.64 5.97 -0.56
C PHE A 135 0.48 6.00 0.96
N VAL A 136 -0.43 6.82 1.46
CA VAL A 136 -0.62 7.01 2.90
C VAL A 136 -2.10 7.06 3.25
N HIS A 137 -2.41 6.73 4.51
CA HIS A 137 -3.74 6.99 5.05
C HIS A 137 -4.01 8.49 5.07
N GLN A 138 -5.20 8.93 4.63
CA GLN A 138 -5.55 10.33 4.46
C GLN A 138 -5.31 11.21 5.70
N GLU A 139 -5.43 10.65 6.90
CA GLU A 139 -5.19 11.37 8.16
C GLU A 139 -3.76 11.88 8.32
N LEU A 140 -2.81 11.31 7.57
CA LEU A 140 -1.39 11.68 7.64
C LEU A 140 -0.98 12.73 6.60
N THR A 141 -1.83 13.04 5.64
CA THR A 141 -1.48 13.89 4.49
C THR A 141 -0.97 15.25 4.92
N GLU A 142 -1.75 16.00 5.69
CA GLU A 142 -1.38 17.35 6.13
C GLU A 142 -0.10 17.35 6.97
N PHE A 143 0.01 16.38 7.88
CA PHE A 143 1.20 16.21 8.72
C PHE A 143 2.44 15.96 7.87
N LEU A 144 2.39 15.03 6.93
CA LEU A 144 3.53 14.67 6.09
C LEU A 144 3.91 15.80 5.11
N VAL A 145 2.94 16.50 4.53
CA VAL A 145 3.22 17.67 3.68
C VAL A 145 3.98 18.76 4.44
N LYS A 146 3.69 18.91 5.73
CA LYS A 146 4.33 19.91 6.58
C LYS A 146 5.68 19.44 7.13
N GLU A 147 5.76 18.22 7.65
CA GLU A 147 6.88 17.78 8.48
C GLU A 147 7.95 16.98 7.68
N LEU A 148 7.59 16.39 6.52
CA LEU A 148 8.55 15.64 5.72
C LEU A 148 9.39 16.58 4.86
N THR A 149 10.39 17.20 5.47
CA THR A 149 11.27 18.19 4.82
C THR A 149 12.62 17.61 4.42
N ARG A 150 12.96 16.40 4.88
CA ARG A 150 14.28 15.80 4.65
C ARG A 150 14.21 14.28 4.57
N VAL A 151 14.95 13.71 3.62
CA VAL A 151 15.22 12.28 3.51
C VAL A 151 16.74 12.11 3.44
N ARG A 152 17.32 11.45 4.44
CA ARG A 152 18.79 11.40 4.67
C ARG A 152 19.40 12.83 4.67
N HIS A 153 20.26 13.14 3.70
CA HIS A 153 20.90 14.46 3.55
C HIS A 153 20.19 15.35 2.52
N THR A 154 19.21 14.83 1.80
CA THR A 154 18.47 15.55 0.77
C THR A 154 17.28 16.29 1.35
N THR A 155 17.22 17.60 1.13
CA THR A 155 16.04 18.41 1.45
C THR A 155 14.96 18.15 0.40
N VAL A 156 13.77 17.81 0.85
CA VAL A 156 12.66 17.41 0.00
C VAL A 156 11.41 18.26 0.27
N ARG A 157 10.46 18.19 -0.65
CA ARG A 157 9.12 18.73 -0.51
C ARG A 157 8.12 17.61 -0.80
N ALA A 158 7.17 17.42 0.09
CA ALA A 158 6.02 16.55 -0.11
C ALA A 158 4.81 17.37 -0.58
N VAL A 159 4.10 16.87 -1.58
CA VAL A 159 2.88 17.49 -2.13
C VAL A 159 1.86 16.39 -2.40
N GLU A 160 0.60 16.61 -2.03
CA GLU A 160 -0.49 15.70 -2.40
C GLU A 160 -0.74 15.76 -3.91
N VAL A 161 -0.96 14.60 -4.51
CA VAL A 161 -1.25 14.43 -5.94
C VAL A 161 -2.62 13.78 -6.07
N GLU A 162 -3.45 14.32 -6.96
CA GLU A 162 -4.74 13.72 -7.28
C GLU A 162 -4.55 12.35 -7.95
N ASN A 163 -5.41 11.40 -7.63
CA ASN A 163 -5.34 10.04 -8.19
C ASN A 163 -5.39 10.06 -9.74
N ALA A 164 -6.13 11.00 -10.32
CA ALA A 164 -6.25 11.15 -11.77
C ALA A 164 -4.93 11.58 -12.44
N ASP A 165 -4.07 12.28 -11.72
CA ASP A 165 -2.77 12.76 -12.21
C ASP A 165 -1.64 11.74 -11.98
N PHE A 166 -1.90 10.71 -11.18
CA PHE A 166 -0.95 9.64 -10.92
C PHE A 166 -0.99 8.62 -12.06
N LYS A 167 0.13 8.48 -12.76
CA LYS A 167 0.35 7.45 -13.77
C LYS A 167 1.59 6.67 -13.41
N TRP A 168 1.40 5.40 -13.15
CA TRP A 168 2.49 4.48 -12.89
C TRP A 168 2.46 3.34 -13.90
N GLU A 169 3.52 3.26 -14.70
CA GLU A 169 3.74 2.13 -15.60
C GLU A 169 4.93 1.33 -15.04
N PRO A 170 4.69 0.08 -14.61
CA PRO A 170 5.79 -0.76 -14.14
C PRO A 170 6.77 -1.01 -15.30
N LYS A 171 8.05 -0.78 -15.05
CA LYS A 171 9.10 -1.15 -16.00
C LYS A 171 9.29 -2.66 -15.93
N TYR A 172 8.95 -3.35 -16.99
CA TYR A 172 9.20 -4.79 -17.12
C TYR A 172 10.55 -5.00 -17.80
N GLU A 173 11.40 -5.81 -17.20
CA GLU A 173 12.61 -6.32 -17.82
C GLU A 173 12.39 -7.77 -18.21
N GLU A 174 12.57 -8.08 -19.49
CA GLU A 174 12.47 -9.46 -19.98
C GLU A 174 13.81 -10.16 -19.79
N ILE A 175 13.87 -11.09 -18.85
CA ILE A 175 15.06 -11.89 -18.59
C ILE A 175 14.90 -13.24 -19.31
N LYS A 176 15.78 -13.50 -20.29
CA LYS A 176 15.84 -14.77 -21.04
C LYS A 176 17.02 -15.60 -20.57
N GLY A 177 16.76 -16.85 -20.23
CA GLY A 177 17.79 -17.78 -19.84
C GLY A 177 17.29 -19.22 -19.79
N THR A 178 18.22 -20.14 -19.61
CA THR A 178 17.90 -21.57 -19.49
C THR A 178 18.02 -21.97 -18.02
N VAL A 179 16.98 -22.62 -17.50
CA VAL A 179 17.00 -23.17 -16.14
C VAL A 179 17.04 -24.70 -16.20
N ALA A 180 17.83 -25.30 -15.33
CA ALA A 180 17.96 -26.75 -15.24
C ALA A 180 16.70 -27.45 -14.67
N SER A 181 15.87 -26.69 -13.96
CA SER A 181 14.60 -27.18 -13.42
C SER A 181 13.56 -26.05 -13.31
N VAL A 182 12.27 -26.41 -13.37
CA VAL A 182 11.14 -25.47 -13.27
C VAL A 182 10.84 -25.08 -11.80
N ARG A 183 11.82 -25.16 -10.91
CA ARG A 183 11.68 -24.78 -9.51
C ARG A 183 11.76 -23.27 -9.37
N LEU A 184 11.00 -22.72 -8.43
CA LEU A 184 10.96 -21.28 -8.17
C LEU A 184 12.33 -20.70 -7.80
N ASP A 185 13.13 -21.42 -7.01
CA ASP A 185 14.49 -21.02 -6.64
C ASP A 185 15.41 -20.89 -7.85
N SER A 186 15.29 -21.81 -8.85
CA SER A 186 16.06 -21.74 -10.09
C SER A 186 15.64 -20.55 -10.98
N LEU A 187 14.35 -20.23 -11.01
CA LEU A 187 13.83 -19.05 -11.73
C LEU A 187 14.25 -17.74 -11.06
N LEU A 188 14.17 -17.70 -9.73
CA LEU A 188 14.60 -16.52 -8.97
C LEU A 188 16.11 -16.27 -9.09
N SER A 189 16.95 -17.33 -9.07
CA SER A 189 18.39 -17.16 -9.26
C SER A 189 18.74 -16.64 -10.66
N LEU A 190 18.00 -17.02 -11.69
CA LEU A 190 18.16 -16.46 -13.04
C LEU A 190 17.80 -14.97 -13.07
N ALA A 191 16.74 -14.58 -12.37
CA ALA A 191 16.25 -13.21 -12.35
C ALA A 191 17.14 -12.25 -11.54
N PHE A 192 17.84 -12.75 -10.51
CA PHE A 192 18.61 -11.92 -9.57
C PHE A 192 20.12 -12.19 -9.57
N SER A 193 20.62 -12.96 -10.51
CA SER A 193 22.05 -13.26 -10.65
C SER A 193 22.81 -12.35 -11.63
N SER A 194 22.22 -11.21 -11.97
CA SER A 194 22.88 -10.17 -12.80
C SER A 194 23.47 -9.06 -11.96
#